data_ee45fbc496466c6bcf2f8bbc72b83cfb
#
_entry.id   ee45fbc496466c6bcf2f8bbc72b83cfb
#
_cell.length_a   1.000
_cell.length_b   1.000
_cell.length_c   1.000
_cell.angle_alpha   90.00
_cell.angle_beta   90.00
_cell.angle_gamma   90.00
#
_symmetry.space_group_name_H-M   'P 1'
#
loop_
_entity.id
_entity.type
_entity.pdbx_description
1 polymer ?
#
loop_
_entity_poly.entity_id
_entity_poly.type
_entity_poly.pdbx_seq_one_letter_code
_entity_poly.pdbx_strand_id
1 'polypeptide(L)'
;MPPPSANPSAADRPDGCITITVKAMPEGFLSTHLVGGVPAGTIVRLAAPQGNFVMPEPAPAKVLFLTAGSGITPVMSMLRTLARRGQVGDIVHVHSAPTDADVMFAAELAELGRTHEGYRLTVRATRTEGRLDLSRLDAEVPDWRNRQTWACGPEGMLHEAEKLWAAAGLADRLHLERFAAVRAGVRGTGGAVTFERSGKTVTADAATSLMDAGEQAGVRMPFGCRMGICQSCVVSLVDGHVRDLRTGAEHEPGTRVQTCVSAAAGDCVLDV
;
A
#
# COMPACT_ATOMS: atom_id res chain seq x y z
N MET A 1 16.54 -20.33 -1.63
CA MET A 1 16.30 -19.34 -0.58
C MET A 1 14.83 -18.91 -0.69
N PRO A 2 14.00 -18.99 0.34
CA PRO A 2 12.67 -18.42 0.27
C PRO A 2 12.78 -16.90 0.10
N PRO A 3 11.89 -16.25 -0.68
CA PRO A 3 11.87 -14.79 -0.80
C PRO A 3 11.63 -14.16 0.59
N PRO A 4 12.26 -13.03 0.90
CA PRO A 4 12.02 -12.34 2.15
C PRO A 4 10.52 -12.02 2.28
N SER A 5 9.91 -12.41 3.38
CA SER A 5 8.51 -12.12 3.64
C SER A 5 8.33 -10.62 3.90
N ALA A 6 7.37 -9.99 3.25
CA ALA A 6 7.01 -8.59 3.49
C ALA A 6 6.49 -8.32 4.92
N ASN A 7 6.33 -9.37 5.71
CA ASN A 7 5.98 -9.30 7.13
C ASN A 7 6.96 -10.14 7.96
N PRO A 8 8.13 -9.58 8.32
CA PRO A 8 9.11 -10.28 9.15
C PRO A 8 8.57 -10.66 10.55
N SER A 9 7.42 -10.10 10.95
CA SER A 9 6.82 -10.38 12.26
C SER A 9 6.33 -11.81 12.44
N ALA A 10 5.98 -12.53 11.37
CA ALA A 10 5.48 -13.89 11.46
C ALA A 10 6.60 -14.89 11.82
N ALA A 11 7.81 -14.70 11.30
CA ALA A 11 8.93 -15.59 11.53
C ALA A 11 9.52 -15.47 12.96
N ASP A 12 9.31 -14.32 13.61
CA ASP A 12 9.87 -14.02 14.94
C ASP A 12 8.89 -14.27 16.11
N ARG A 13 7.68 -14.72 15.84
CA ARG A 13 6.68 -15.01 16.87
C ARG A 13 6.63 -16.50 17.18
N PRO A 14 6.91 -16.90 18.44
CA PRO A 14 6.92 -18.32 18.83
C PRO A 14 5.52 -18.95 18.79
N ASP A 15 4.45 -18.15 18.77
CA ASP A 15 3.06 -18.59 18.70
C ASP A 15 2.55 -18.83 17.27
N GLY A 16 3.38 -18.58 16.25
CA GLY A 16 2.99 -18.70 14.84
C GLY A 16 1.93 -17.70 14.39
N CYS A 17 1.56 -16.73 15.24
CA CYS A 17 0.54 -15.74 14.92
C CYS A 17 1.10 -14.60 14.08
N ILE A 18 0.29 -14.10 13.16
CA ILE A 18 0.54 -12.84 12.44
C ILE A 18 -0.46 -11.79 12.89
N THR A 19 -0.07 -10.53 12.84
CA THR A 19 -0.95 -9.40 13.12
C THR A 19 -1.11 -8.56 11.87
N ILE A 20 -2.34 -8.23 11.53
CA ILE A 20 -2.64 -7.27 10.47
C ILE A 20 -3.30 -6.03 11.08
N THR A 21 -3.06 -4.88 10.48
CA THR A 21 -3.74 -3.64 10.82
C THR A 21 -4.58 -3.20 9.63
N VAL A 22 -5.85 -2.96 9.86
CA VAL A 22 -6.80 -2.60 8.81
C VAL A 22 -7.45 -1.27 9.17
N LYS A 23 -7.41 -0.32 8.24
CA LYS A 23 -8.20 0.91 8.32
C LYS A 23 -9.46 0.74 7.48
N ALA A 24 -10.63 0.96 8.06
CA ALA A 24 -11.87 0.98 7.31
C ALA A 24 -11.83 2.10 6.25
N MET A 25 -12.06 1.72 5.00
CA MET A 25 -12.19 2.68 3.91
C MET A 25 -13.68 3.00 3.71
N PRO A 26 -14.03 4.26 3.44
CA PRO A 26 -15.40 4.59 3.04
C PRO A 26 -15.84 3.65 1.91
N GLU A 27 -17.02 3.03 2.05
CA GLU A 27 -17.61 2.08 1.08
C GLU A 27 -16.77 0.81 0.80
N GLY A 28 -15.63 0.61 1.48
CA GLY A 28 -14.79 -0.56 1.32
C GLY A 28 -15.41 -1.82 1.93
N PHE A 29 -15.79 -2.80 1.11
CA PHE A 29 -16.45 -4.02 1.58
C PHE A 29 -15.59 -4.80 2.60
N LEU A 30 -14.37 -5.20 2.21
CA LEU A 30 -13.51 -6.04 3.04
C LEU A 30 -13.02 -5.31 4.29
N SER A 31 -12.54 -4.06 4.14
CA SER A 31 -12.00 -3.30 5.27
C SER A 31 -13.07 -2.97 6.30
N THR A 32 -14.27 -2.60 5.87
CA THR A 32 -15.41 -2.35 6.76
C THR A 32 -15.86 -3.63 7.45
N HIS A 33 -15.92 -4.77 6.73
CA HIS A 33 -16.26 -6.07 7.31
C HIS A 33 -15.25 -6.48 8.40
N LEU A 34 -13.95 -6.38 8.14
CA LEU A 34 -12.91 -6.74 9.10
C LEU A 34 -12.93 -5.84 10.35
N VAL A 35 -13.12 -4.53 10.17
CA VAL A 35 -13.15 -3.56 11.29
C VAL A 35 -14.49 -3.61 12.05
N GLY A 36 -15.58 -3.98 11.39
CA GLY A 36 -16.92 -4.08 11.96
C GLY A 36 -17.12 -5.25 12.94
N GLY A 37 -16.09 -6.08 13.14
CA GLY A 37 -16.12 -7.15 14.12
C GLY A 37 -16.33 -8.53 13.50
N VAL A 38 -15.27 -9.09 12.92
CA VAL A 38 -15.24 -10.49 12.50
C VAL A 38 -15.10 -11.38 13.72
N PRO A 39 -15.99 -12.38 13.96
CA PRO A 39 -15.91 -13.27 15.11
C PRO A 39 -14.59 -14.03 15.17
N ALA A 40 -14.07 -14.25 16.37
CA ALA A 40 -12.93 -15.15 16.56
C ALA A 40 -13.25 -16.56 16.02
N GLY A 41 -12.29 -17.18 15.35
CA GLY A 41 -12.47 -18.47 14.67
C GLY A 41 -12.91 -18.36 13.21
N THR A 42 -13.15 -17.14 12.69
CA THR A 42 -13.42 -16.94 11.25
C THR A 42 -12.18 -17.34 10.45
N ILE A 43 -12.38 -18.23 9.47
CA ILE A 43 -11.31 -18.66 8.58
C ILE A 43 -11.08 -17.60 7.52
N VAL A 44 -9.84 -17.13 7.39
CA VAL A 44 -9.41 -16.22 6.34
C VAL A 44 -8.34 -16.89 5.47
N ARG A 45 -8.40 -16.64 4.18
CA ARG A 45 -7.36 -17.10 3.25
C ARG A 45 -6.39 -15.96 2.99
N LEU A 46 -5.11 -16.20 3.27
CA LEU A 46 -4.04 -15.25 3.00
C LEU A 46 -3.20 -15.77 1.82
N ALA A 47 -2.81 -14.86 0.93
CA ALA A 47 -1.77 -15.14 -0.03
C ALA A 47 -0.39 -15.13 0.67
N ALA A 48 0.60 -15.76 0.06
CA ALA A 48 1.97 -15.63 0.54
C ALA A 48 2.40 -14.15 0.52
N PRO A 49 3.16 -13.70 1.54
CA PRO A 49 3.71 -12.35 1.55
C PRO A 49 4.58 -12.11 0.30
N GLN A 50 4.45 -10.92 -0.28
CA GLN A 50 5.20 -10.51 -1.47
C GLN A 50 5.72 -9.10 -1.27
N GLY A 51 6.72 -8.71 -2.07
CA GLY A 51 7.31 -7.38 -2.07
C GLY A 51 8.70 -7.35 -1.45
N ASN A 52 9.33 -6.19 -1.54
CA ASN A 52 10.71 -5.94 -1.10
C ASN A 52 10.81 -4.76 -0.12
N PHE A 53 9.68 -4.25 0.37
CA PHE A 53 9.66 -3.19 1.38
C PHE A 53 9.90 -3.78 2.77
N VAL A 54 11.14 -4.18 3.00
CA VAL A 54 11.57 -4.88 4.21
C VAL A 54 12.81 -4.23 4.80
N MET A 55 12.99 -4.36 6.11
CA MET A 55 14.25 -3.98 6.76
C MET A 55 15.30 -5.06 6.48
N PRO A 56 16.46 -4.71 5.92
CA PRO A 56 17.53 -5.69 5.73
C PRO A 56 18.13 -6.18 7.05
N GLU A 57 18.84 -7.28 7.00
CA GLU A 57 19.58 -7.81 8.12
C GLU A 57 21.05 -7.96 7.73
N PRO A 58 21.98 -7.29 8.44
CA PRO A 58 21.75 -6.39 9.58
C PRO A 58 21.04 -5.10 9.19
N ALA A 59 20.31 -4.51 10.17
CA ALA A 59 19.67 -3.21 9.97
C ALA A 59 20.71 -2.10 9.73
N PRO A 60 20.44 -1.11 8.90
CA PRO A 60 21.33 0.03 8.69
C PRO A 60 21.55 0.81 9.98
N ALA A 61 22.75 1.36 10.15
CA ALA A 61 23.12 2.14 11.33
C ALA A 61 22.26 3.41 11.49
N LYS A 62 21.81 4.01 10.37
CA LYS A 62 20.96 5.21 10.36
C LYS A 62 19.76 5.00 9.47
N VAL A 63 18.59 5.15 10.03
CA VAL A 63 17.30 4.95 9.34
C VAL A 63 16.46 6.22 9.38
N LEU A 64 15.77 6.50 8.29
CA LEU A 64 14.72 7.50 8.22
C LEU A 64 13.42 6.81 7.78
N PHE A 65 12.35 6.99 8.56
CA PHE A 65 11.00 6.63 8.15
C PHE A 65 10.23 7.88 7.80
N LEU A 66 9.63 7.90 6.60
CA LEU A 66 8.70 8.94 6.15
C LEU A 66 7.33 8.29 5.94
N THR A 67 6.37 8.59 6.79
CA THR A 67 5.07 7.95 6.72
C THR A 67 3.91 8.94 6.79
N ALA A 68 2.79 8.59 6.17
CA ALA A 68 1.57 9.36 6.31
C ALA A 68 0.34 8.45 6.37
N GLY A 69 -0.56 8.74 7.33
CA GLY A 69 -1.78 7.97 7.57
C GLY A 69 -1.51 6.47 7.73
N SER A 70 -2.22 5.62 6.99
CA SER A 70 -2.04 4.16 7.05
C SER A 70 -0.68 3.66 6.53
N GLY A 71 0.09 4.50 5.84
CA GLY A 71 1.46 4.17 5.44
C GLY A 71 2.42 3.89 6.60
N ILE A 72 2.01 4.17 7.83
CA ILE A 72 2.76 3.79 9.03
C ILE A 72 2.74 2.26 9.28
N THR A 73 1.78 1.51 8.76
CA THR A 73 1.60 0.09 9.11
C THR A 73 2.79 -0.80 8.77
N PRO A 74 3.43 -0.73 7.60
CA PRO A 74 4.62 -1.53 7.32
C PRO A 74 5.82 -1.08 8.17
N VAL A 75 5.95 0.22 8.45
CA VAL A 75 7.01 0.74 9.31
C VAL A 75 6.85 0.28 10.76
N MET A 76 5.62 0.22 11.28
CA MET A 76 5.37 -0.37 12.60
C MET A 76 5.80 -1.84 12.70
N SER A 77 5.62 -2.62 11.63
CA SER A 77 6.13 -3.98 11.58
C SER A 77 7.67 -4.04 11.69
N MET A 78 8.36 -3.15 11.00
CA MET A 78 9.83 -3.01 11.08
C MET A 78 10.25 -2.58 12.50
N LEU A 79 9.65 -1.54 13.05
CA LEU A 79 9.94 -1.02 14.39
C LEU A 79 9.75 -2.08 15.47
N ARG A 80 8.64 -2.83 15.43
CA ARG A 80 8.37 -3.95 16.36
C ARG A 80 9.43 -5.03 16.25
N THR A 81 9.89 -5.35 15.04
CA THR A 81 10.93 -6.34 14.82
C THR A 81 12.27 -5.87 15.38
N LEU A 82 12.66 -4.63 15.07
CA LEU A 82 13.89 -4.03 15.61
C LEU A 82 13.88 -3.97 17.14
N ALA A 83 12.75 -3.57 17.74
CA ALA A 83 12.61 -3.50 19.20
C ALA A 83 12.73 -4.89 19.84
N ARG A 84 12.08 -5.92 19.31
CA ARG A 84 12.20 -7.28 19.83
C ARG A 84 13.63 -7.83 19.73
N ARG A 85 14.38 -7.42 18.72
CA ARG A 85 15.77 -7.84 18.51
C ARG A 85 16.78 -6.98 19.25
N GLY A 86 16.36 -5.93 19.96
CA GLY A 86 17.24 -4.96 20.60
C GLY A 86 18.09 -4.17 19.58
N GLN A 87 17.58 -3.98 18.38
CA GLN A 87 18.29 -3.36 17.25
C GLN A 87 17.73 -1.96 16.91
N VAL A 88 17.04 -1.30 17.83
CA VAL A 88 16.61 0.10 17.66
C VAL A 88 17.84 1.00 17.83
N GLY A 89 18.45 1.37 16.70
CA GLY A 89 19.61 2.25 16.63
C GLY A 89 19.21 3.71 16.39
N ASP A 90 19.97 4.41 15.53
CA ASP A 90 19.68 5.81 15.15
C ASP A 90 18.53 5.86 14.11
N ILE A 91 17.31 5.98 14.59
CA ILE A 91 16.08 6.01 13.79
C ILE A 91 15.39 7.37 13.95
N VAL A 92 15.21 8.07 12.84
CA VAL A 92 14.31 9.23 12.75
C VAL A 92 13.02 8.81 12.04
N HIS A 93 11.89 9.14 12.62
CA HIS A 93 10.58 8.85 12.05
C HIS A 93 9.78 10.14 11.94
N VAL A 94 9.48 10.57 10.72
CA VAL A 94 8.57 11.69 10.43
C VAL A 94 7.24 11.10 9.98
N HIS A 95 6.20 11.31 10.78
CA HIS A 95 4.86 10.83 10.51
C HIS A 95 3.88 11.97 10.31
N SER A 96 3.06 11.90 9.28
CA SER A 96 1.99 12.87 9.01
C SER A 96 0.62 12.23 9.20
N ALA A 97 -0.26 12.92 9.94
CA ALA A 97 -1.65 12.56 10.12
C ALA A 97 -2.55 13.80 10.00
N PRO A 98 -3.85 13.69 9.73
CA PRO A 98 -4.74 14.86 9.70
C PRO A 98 -4.74 15.65 11.00
N THR A 99 -4.84 14.97 12.14
CA THR A 99 -4.75 15.51 13.51
C THR A 99 -3.96 14.53 14.38
N ASP A 100 -3.58 14.96 15.58
CA ASP A 100 -2.93 14.07 16.56
C ASP A 100 -3.80 12.87 16.93
N ALA A 101 -5.12 13.04 16.97
CA ALA A 101 -6.06 11.96 17.23
C ALA A 101 -6.13 10.90 16.10
N ASP A 102 -5.70 11.25 14.89
CA ASP A 102 -5.66 10.35 13.74
C ASP A 102 -4.34 9.56 13.67
N VAL A 103 -3.40 9.77 14.59
CA VAL A 103 -2.11 9.05 14.60
C VAL A 103 -2.33 7.61 15.02
N MET A 104 -2.19 6.72 14.06
CA MET A 104 -2.24 5.27 14.33
C MET A 104 -1.06 4.87 15.22
N PHE A 105 -1.30 3.96 16.18
CA PHE A 105 -0.28 3.47 17.12
C PHE A 105 0.35 4.54 18.03
N ALA A 106 -0.32 5.67 18.28
CA ALA A 106 0.25 6.81 19.04
C ALA A 106 0.88 6.38 20.37
N ALA A 107 0.19 5.55 21.16
CA ALA A 107 0.69 5.06 22.44
C ALA A 107 1.95 4.19 22.29
N GLU A 108 2.00 3.30 21.29
CA GLU A 108 3.15 2.44 21.04
C GLU A 108 4.37 3.23 20.52
N LEU A 109 4.13 4.23 19.67
CA LEU A 109 5.18 5.14 19.18
C LEU A 109 5.76 5.99 20.33
N ALA A 110 4.91 6.48 21.24
CA ALA A 110 5.35 7.20 22.44
C ALA A 110 6.18 6.29 23.36
N GLU A 111 5.77 5.04 23.53
CA GLU A 111 6.52 4.05 24.32
C GLU A 111 7.89 3.73 23.69
N LEU A 112 7.96 3.57 22.36
CA LEU A 112 9.23 3.38 21.65
C LEU A 112 10.17 4.57 21.89
N GLY A 113 9.66 5.81 21.79
CA GLY A 113 10.45 7.02 22.06
C GLY A 113 10.96 7.13 23.50
N ARG A 114 10.18 6.59 24.45
CA ARG A 114 10.55 6.61 25.86
C ARG A 114 11.58 5.52 26.23
N THR A 115 11.51 4.38 25.56
CA THR A 115 12.33 3.19 25.89
C THR A 115 13.60 3.06 25.04
N HIS A 116 13.71 3.80 23.93
CA HIS A 116 14.83 3.69 23.00
C HIS A 116 15.36 5.09 22.66
N GLU A 117 16.46 5.50 23.28
CA GLU A 117 17.08 6.81 23.07
C GLU A 117 17.45 7.10 21.61
N GLY A 118 17.70 6.08 20.81
CA GLY A 118 18.01 6.20 19.39
C GLY A 118 16.79 6.43 18.49
N TYR A 119 15.57 6.28 19.00
CA TYR A 119 14.36 6.51 18.23
C TYR A 119 13.80 7.91 18.47
N ARG A 120 13.71 8.68 17.40
CA ARG A 120 13.13 10.05 17.41
C ARG A 120 11.92 10.11 16.49
N LEU A 121 10.78 10.51 17.04
CA LEU A 121 9.53 10.68 16.32
C LEU A 121 9.18 12.18 16.21
N THR A 122 8.86 12.60 14.99
CA THR A 122 8.18 13.88 14.72
C THR A 122 6.83 13.57 14.10
N VAL A 123 5.77 14.07 14.73
CA VAL A 123 4.41 13.99 14.19
C VAL A 123 4.02 15.35 13.64
N ARG A 124 3.45 15.36 12.43
CA ARG A 124 2.92 16.55 11.78
C ARG A 124 1.41 16.45 11.63
N ALA A 125 0.68 17.32 12.31
CA ALA A 125 -0.76 17.45 12.17
C ALA A 125 -1.11 18.30 10.93
N THR A 126 -1.45 17.65 9.81
CA THR A 126 -1.54 18.32 8.51
C THR A 126 -2.68 19.31 8.37
N ARG A 127 -3.71 19.25 9.23
CA ARG A 127 -4.79 20.24 9.26
C ARG A 127 -4.34 21.59 9.81
N THR A 128 -3.37 21.61 10.71
CA THR A 128 -2.87 22.84 11.37
C THR A 128 -1.53 23.29 10.84
N GLU A 129 -0.63 22.33 10.51
CA GLU A 129 0.74 22.61 10.09
C GLU A 129 0.97 22.50 8.59
N GLY A 130 -0.07 22.08 7.84
CA GLY A 130 0.06 21.79 6.40
C GLY A 130 0.75 20.46 6.12
N ARG A 131 0.82 20.10 4.85
CA ARG A 131 1.50 18.87 4.41
C ARG A 131 3.00 18.95 4.66
N LEU A 132 3.64 17.80 4.83
CA LEU A 132 5.09 17.70 4.89
C LEU A 132 5.68 18.24 3.57
N ASP A 133 6.53 19.22 3.69
CA ASP A 133 7.29 19.82 2.59
C ASP A 133 8.70 19.23 2.59
N LEU A 134 8.95 18.28 1.70
CA LEU A 134 10.24 17.60 1.62
C LEU A 134 11.38 18.52 1.14
N SER A 135 11.08 19.68 0.53
CA SER A 135 12.11 20.68 0.20
C SER A 135 12.79 21.25 1.46
N ARG A 136 12.13 21.12 2.61
CA ARG A 136 12.61 21.58 3.92
C ARG A 136 13.18 20.46 4.80
N LEU A 137 13.35 19.25 4.24
CA LEU A 137 13.80 18.08 4.99
C LEU A 137 15.18 18.30 5.65
N ASP A 138 16.05 19.11 5.07
CA ASP A 138 17.35 19.50 5.65
C ASP A 138 17.18 20.19 7.02
N ALA A 139 16.08 20.91 7.25
CA ALA A 139 15.82 21.57 8.53
C ALA A 139 15.26 20.59 9.58
N GLU A 140 14.46 19.62 9.17
CA GLU A 140 13.82 18.65 10.06
C GLU A 140 14.74 17.45 10.37
N VAL A 141 15.50 16.99 9.37
CA VAL A 141 16.41 15.85 9.45
C VAL A 141 17.74 16.21 8.76
N PRO A 142 18.62 17.00 9.38
CA PRO A 142 19.82 17.55 8.72
C PRO A 142 20.74 16.49 8.09
N ASP A 143 20.75 15.27 8.61
CA ASP A 143 21.57 14.17 8.15
C ASP A 143 20.82 13.13 7.28
N TRP A 144 19.64 13.48 6.71
CA TRP A 144 18.81 12.56 5.93
C TRP A 144 19.58 11.90 4.76
N ARG A 145 20.55 12.62 4.18
CA ARG A 145 21.39 12.08 3.10
C ARG A 145 22.25 10.89 3.52
N ASN A 146 22.49 10.74 4.82
CA ASN A 146 23.28 9.64 5.38
C ASN A 146 22.42 8.49 5.90
N ARG A 147 21.07 8.56 5.73
CA ARG A 147 20.13 7.58 6.23
C ARG A 147 19.60 6.70 5.10
N GLN A 148 19.42 5.41 5.37
CA GLN A 148 18.56 4.58 4.54
C GLN A 148 17.11 4.95 4.87
N THR A 149 16.30 5.19 3.85
CA THR A 149 14.96 5.76 4.00
C THR A 149 13.89 4.80 3.52
N TRP A 150 12.88 4.57 4.35
CA TRP A 150 11.65 3.87 3.99
C TRP A 150 10.50 4.86 4.01
N ALA A 151 9.81 5.00 2.89
CA ALA A 151 8.68 5.91 2.78
C ALA A 151 7.41 5.18 2.33
N CYS A 152 6.31 5.42 3.04
CA CYS A 152 4.98 4.91 2.69
C CYS A 152 3.89 5.93 3.07
N GLY A 153 3.06 6.27 2.10
CA GLY A 153 2.03 7.29 2.26
C GLY A 153 1.34 7.67 0.94
N PRO A 154 0.72 8.85 0.86
CA PRO A 154 0.07 9.34 -0.34
C PRO A 154 1.04 9.49 -1.51
N GLU A 155 0.56 9.25 -2.72
CA GLU A 155 1.36 9.24 -3.95
C GLU A 155 2.15 10.55 -4.15
N GLY A 156 1.54 11.71 -3.86
CA GLY A 156 2.23 13.00 -3.96
C GLY A 156 3.48 13.09 -3.08
N MET A 157 3.40 12.61 -1.82
CA MET A 157 4.54 12.58 -0.91
C MET A 157 5.65 11.64 -1.42
N LEU A 158 5.27 10.47 -1.92
CA LEU A 158 6.24 9.50 -2.46
C LEU A 158 6.94 10.01 -3.71
N HIS A 159 6.18 10.67 -4.59
CA HIS A 159 6.74 11.29 -5.79
C HIS A 159 7.72 12.44 -5.48
N GLU A 160 7.39 13.28 -4.50
CA GLU A 160 8.32 14.32 -4.02
C GLU A 160 9.59 13.71 -3.41
N ALA A 161 9.46 12.63 -2.63
CA ALA A 161 10.60 11.89 -2.11
C ALA A 161 11.49 11.34 -3.24
N GLU A 162 10.91 10.69 -4.25
CA GLU A 162 11.67 10.20 -5.41
C GLU A 162 12.47 11.31 -6.09
N LYS A 163 11.83 12.46 -6.34
CA LYS A 163 12.50 13.60 -6.96
C LYS A 163 13.66 14.12 -6.12
N LEU A 164 13.45 14.26 -4.80
CA LEU A 164 14.46 14.78 -3.90
C LEU A 164 15.68 13.84 -3.80
N TRP A 165 15.44 12.52 -3.62
CA TRP A 165 16.53 11.54 -3.54
C TRP A 165 17.27 11.39 -4.88
N ALA A 166 16.54 11.40 -6.00
CA ALA A 166 17.15 11.36 -7.33
C ALA A 166 18.01 12.60 -7.59
N ALA A 167 17.53 13.78 -7.25
CA ALA A 167 18.29 15.03 -7.39
C ALA A 167 19.55 15.07 -6.51
N ALA A 168 19.53 14.38 -5.37
CA ALA A 168 20.69 14.24 -4.49
C ALA A 168 21.64 13.09 -4.91
N GLY A 169 21.31 12.30 -5.95
CA GLY A 169 22.09 11.13 -6.37
C GLY A 169 22.00 9.95 -5.39
N LEU A 170 20.92 9.85 -4.61
CA LEU A 170 20.74 8.90 -3.51
C LEU A 170 19.51 7.99 -3.73
N ALA A 171 19.10 7.76 -4.96
CA ALA A 171 17.92 6.97 -5.27
C ALA A 171 17.98 5.54 -4.70
N ASP A 172 19.16 4.96 -4.59
CA ASP A 172 19.45 3.66 -4.00
C ASP A 172 19.21 3.58 -2.49
N ARG A 173 19.12 4.73 -1.81
CA ARG A 173 18.82 4.83 -0.39
C ARG A 173 17.35 5.02 -0.07
N LEU A 174 16.48 5.13 -1.07
CA LEU A 174 15.06 5.32 -0.91
C LEU A 174 14.29 4.05 -1.25
N HIS A 175 13.60 3.51 -0.25
CA HIS A 175 12.71 2.38 -0.38
C HIS A 175 11.26 2.87 -0.27
N LEU A 176 10.42 2.51 -1.23
CA LEU A 176 9.04 2.99 -1.30
C LEU A 176 8.04 1.84 -1.25
N GLU A 177 6.98 2.03 -0.48
CA GLU A 177 5.78 1.20 -0.53
C GLU A 177 4.58 2.05 -0.95
N ARG A 178 3.90 1.64 -2.01
CA ARG A 178 2.70 2.28 -2.52
C ARG A 178 1.49 1.41 -2.25
N PHE A 179 0.50 1.98 -1.59
CA PHE A 179 -0.80 1.34 -1.40
C PHE A 179 -1.75 1.59 -2.58
N ALA A 180 -1.33 2.37 -3.58
CA ALA A 180 -2.01 2.50 -4.85
C ALA A 180 -1.39 1.56 -5.87
N ALA A 181 -2.20 1.01 -6.77
CA ALA A 181 -1.69 0.26 -7.91
C ALA A 181 -0.87 1.22 -8.80
N VAL A 182 0.43 0.96 -8.94
CA VAL A 182 1.23 1.66 -9.95
C VAL A 182 0.70 1.21 -11.31
N ARG A 183 0.12 2.13 -12.06
CA ARG A 183 -0.35 1.85 -13.42
C ARG A 183 0.83 1.99 -14.38
N ALA A 184 1.17 0.91 -15.09
CA ALA A 184 2.06 0.99 -16.24
C ALA A 184 1.44 1.96 -17.27
N GLY A 185 2.26 2.72 -17.99
CA GLY A 185 1.77 3.72 -18.93
C GLY A 185 0.68 3.18 -19.87
N VAL A 186 -0.30 4.01 -20.16
CA VAL A 186 -1.49 3.64 -20.95
C VAL A 186 -1.04 3.16 -22.34
N ARG A 187 -1.27 1.89 -22.62
CA ARG A 187 -1.12 1.29 -23.96
C ARG A 187 -2.41 0.55 -24.29
N GLY A 188 -2.93 0.72 -25.49
CA GLY A 188 -4.13 0.02 -25.97
C GLY A 188 -5.27 0.98 -26.34
N THR A 189 -6.32 0.44 -26.91
CA THR A 189 -7.46 1.19 -27.47
C THR A 189 -8.64 1.30 -26.51
N GLY A 190 -8.66 0.52 -25.41
CA GLY A 190 -9.89 0.31 -24.65
C GLY A 190 -10.87 -0.57 -25.42
N GLY A 191 -12.16 -0.51 -25.08
CA GLY A 191 -13.21 -1.27 -25.74
C GLY A 191 -14.54 -1.20 -25.00
N ALA A 192 -15.54 -1.91 -25.55
CA ALA A 192 -16.82 -2.11 -24.90
C ALA A 192 -16.68 -3.16 -23.78
N VAL A 193 -17.07 -2.81 -22.57
CA VAL A 193 -17.09 -3.72 -21.41
C VAL A 193 -18.53 -4.10 -21.12
N THR A 194 -18.85 -5.37 -21.29
CA THR A 194 -20.17 -5.92 -21.01
C THR A 194 -20.15 -6.66 -19.67
N PHE A 195 -21.06 -6.32 -18.79
CA PHE A 195 -21.29 -6.96 -17.50
C PHE A 195 -22.48 -7.91 -17.64
N GLU A 196 -22.21 -9.19 -17.85
CA GLU A 196 -23.18 -10.18 -18.32
C GLU A 196 -24.39 -10.30 -17.40
N ARG A 197 -24.19 -10.46 -16.08
CA ARG A 197 -25.29 -10.63 -15.11
C ARG A 197 -26.17 -9.40 -14.97
N SER A 198 -25.59 -8.22 -15.14
CA SER A 198 -26.34 -6.96 -15.04
C SER A 198 -26.92 -6.52 -16.38
N GLY A 199 -26.54 -7.15 -17.49
CA GLY A 199 -26.95 -6.80 -18.86
C GLY A 199 -26.51 -5.41 -19.30
N LYS A 200 -25.48 -4.83 -18.67
CA LYS A 200 -25.00 -3.47 -18.96
C LYS A 200 -23.72 -3.50 -19.77
N THR A 201 -23.59 -2.53 -20.67
CA THR A 201 -22.39 -2.33 -21.47
C THR A 201 -21.97 -0.87 -21.40
N VAL A 202 -20.66 -0.62 -21.29
CA VAL A 202 -20.06 0.72 -21.29
C VAL A 202 -18.78 0.72 -22.11
N THR A 203 -18.49 1.80 -22.81
CA THR A 203 -17.20 1.98 -23.47
C THR A 203 -16.22 2.56 -22.49
N ALA A 204 -15.07 1.89 -22.30
CA ALA A 204 -13.98 2.33 -21.44
C ALA A 204 -12.70 2.52 -22.24
N ASP A 205 -11.93 3.53 -21.90
CA ASP A 205 -10.60 3.71 -22.46
C ASP A 205 -9.59 2.73 -21.85
N ALA A 206 -8.40 2.71 -22.43
CA ALA A 206 -7.33 1.79 -21.99
C ALA A 206 -6.75 2.11 -20.60
N ALA A 207 -7.10 3.26 -19.99
CA ALA A 207 -6.65 3.69 -18.67
C ALA A 207 -7.70 3.46 -17.57
N THR A 208 -8.96 3.38 -17.96
CA THR A 208 -10.09 3.16 -17.05
C THR A 208 -10.12 1.72 -16.59
N SER A 209 -10.10 1.50 -15.27
CA SER A 209 -10.20 0.14 -14.73
C SER A 209 -11.59 -0.44 -15.01
N LEU A 210 -11.67 -1.77 -15.16
CA LEU A 210 -12.95 -2.48 -15.34
C LEU A 210 -13.89 -2.23 -14.16
N MET A 211 -13.34 -2.01 -12.97
CA MET A 211 -14.12 -1.63 -11.79
C MET A 211 -14.74 -0.24 -11.95
N ASP A 212 -13.91 0.76 -12.31
CA ASP A 212 -14.39 2.14 -12.51
C ASP A 212 -15.42 2.20 -13.65
N ALA A 213 -15.20 1.44 -14.73
CA ALA A 213 -16.14 1.32 -15.84
C ALA A 213 -17.49 0.73 -15.40
N GLY A 214 -17.45 -0.34 -14.59
CA GLY A 214 -18.65 -0.95 -14.04
C GLY A 214 -19.41 -0.01 -13.10
N GLU A 215 -18.72 0.69 -12.22
CA GLU A 215 -19.32 1.67 -11.31
C GLU A 215 -19.96 2.84 -12.07
N GLN A 216 -19.30 3.36 -13.10
CA GLN A 216 -19.84 4.40 -13.99
C GLN A 216 -21.11 3.93 -14.71
N ALA A 217 -21.18 2.64 -15.08
CA ALA A 217 -22.39 2.03 -15.64
C ALA A 217 -23.44 1.70 -14.58
N GLY A 218 -23.18 1.99 -13.30
CA GLY A 218 -24.07 1.66 -12.19
C GLY A 218 -24.18 0.16 -11.94
N VAL A 219 -23.14 -0.61 -12.24
CA VAL A 219 -23.00 -2.02 -11.89
C VAL A 219 -22.47 -2.12 -10.47
N ARG A 220 -23.01 -3.01 -9.68
CA ARG A 220 -22.52 -3.30 -8.34
C ARG A 220 -21.28 -4.18 -8.43
N MET A 221 -20.09 -3.56 -8.55
CA MET A 221 -18.83 -4.28 -8.65
C MET A 221 -18.40 -4.85 -7.31
N PRO A 222 -17.90 -6.10 -7.25
CA PRO A 222 -17.24 -6.59 -6.04
C PRO A 222 -15.91 -5.85 -5.85
N PHE A 223 -15.67 -5.26 -4.68
CA PHE A 223 -14.44 -4.55 -4.41
C PHE A 223 -13.96 -4.66 -2.95
N GLY A 224 -12.68 -4.35 -2.72
CA GLY A 224 -12.08 -4.27 -1.40
C GLY A 224 -11.05 -3.14 -1.37
N CYS A 225 -9.76 -3.48 -1.51
CA CYS A 225 -8.67 -2.49 -1.39
C CYS A 225 -8.53 -1.54 -2.58
N ARG A 226 -9.10 -1.86 -3.76
CA ARG A 226 -8.95 -1.14 -5.04
C ARG A 226 -7.49 -0.98 -5.53
N MET A 227 -6.57 -1.79 -5.00
CA MET A 227 -5.11 -1.70 -5.23
C MET A 227 -4.52 -2.97 -5.83
N GLY A 228 -5.35 -3.94 -6.22
CA GLY A 228 -4.87 -5.21 -6.77
C GLY A 228 -4.25 -6.17 -5.75
N ILE A 229 -4.48 -5.99 -4.44
CA ILE A 229 -3.87 -6.80 -3.38
C ILE A 229 -4.86 -7.81 -2.80
N CYS A 230 -6.05 -7.37 -2.36
CA CYS A 230 -6.96 -8.20 -1.57
C CYS A 230 -7.75 -9.25 -2.36
N GLN A 231 -7.70 -9.21 -3.67
CA GLN A 231 -8.41 -10.10 -4.59
C GLN A 231 -9.95 -10.12 -4.45
N SER A 232 -10.54 -9.21 -3.68
CA SER A 232 -11.99 -9.12 -3.50
C SER A 232 -12.74 -8.73 -4.79
N CYS A 233 -12.04 -8.13 -5.76
CA CYS A 233 -12.58 -7.68 -7.04
C CYS A 233 -12.36 -8.68 -8.19
N VAL A 234 -12.00 -9.92 -7.87
CA VAL A 234 -11.70 -10.94 -8.90
C VAL A 234 -13.01 -11.48 -9.49
N VAL A 235 -13.17 -11.31 -10.80
CA VAL A 235 -14.30 -11.84 -11.58
C VAL A 235 -13.78 -12.69 -12.74
N SER A 236 -14.65 -13.48 -13.37
CA SER A 236 -14.28 -14.25 -14.56
C SER A 236 -14.37 -13.38 -15.81
N LEU A 237 -13.36 -13.45 -16.66
CA LEU A 237 -13.40 -12.94 -18.02
C LEU A 237 -14.06 -14.00 -18.90
N VAL A 238 -15.25 -13.69 -19.40
CA VAL A 238 -16.06 -14.64 -20.20
C VAL A 238 -15.62 -14.63 -21.66
N ASP A 239 -15.38 -13.42 -22.21
CA ASP A 239 -14.97 -13.22 -23.59
C ASP A 239 -14.13 -11.96 -23.75
N GLY A 240 -13.35 -11.88 -24.85
CA GLY A 240 -12.48 -10.75 -25.15
C GLY A 240 -11.18 -10.74 -24.39
N HIS A 241 -10.50 -9.57 -24.38
CA HIS A 241 -9.18 -9.41 -23.78
C HIS A 241 -9.14 -8.26 -22.78
N VAL A 242 -8.45 -8.47 -21.67
CA VAL A 242 -8.19 -7.43 -20.69
C VAL A 242 -6.70 -7.39 -20.35
N ARG A 243 -6.21 -6.22 -19.96
CA ARG A 243 -4.82 -6.01 -19.60
C ARG A 243 -4.68 -5.60 -18.15
N ASP A 244 -3.74 -6.21 -17.44
CA ASP A 244 -3.33 -5.77 -16.10
C ASP A 244 -2.59 -4.43 -16.22
N LEU A 245 -3.11 -3.41 -15.55
CA LEU A 245 -2.60 -2.04 -15.60
C LEU A 245 -1.25 -1.86 -14.90
N ARG A 246 -0.84 -2.82 -14.07
CA ARG A 246 0.43 -2.80 -13.32
C ARG A 246 1.58 -3.39 -14.13
N THR A 247 1.30 -4.49 -14.82
CA THR A 247 2.32 -5.30 -15.52
C THR A 247 2.28 -5.14 -17.03
N GLY A 248 1.13 -4.72 -17.58
CA GLY A 248 0.86 -4.73 -19.01
C GLY A 248 0.52 -6.13 -19.57
N ALA A 249 0.47 -7.15 -18.73
CA ALA A 249 0.10 -8.50 -19.16
C ALA A 249 -1.36 -8.56 -19.64
N GLU A 250 -1.60 -9.26 -20.73
CA GLU A 250 -2.95 -9.50 -21.24
C GLU A 250 -3.50 -10.83 -20.73
N HIS A 251 -4.80 -10.85 -20.51
CA HIS A 251 -5.56 -12.00 -20.05
C HIS A 251 -6.58 -12.39 -21.10
N GLU A 252 -6.70 -13.69 -21.32
CA GLU A 252 -7.61 -14.31 -22.30
C GLU A 252 -8.90 -14.81 -21.63
N PRO A 253 -9.96 -15.08 -22.42
CA PRO A 253 -11.19 -15.67 -21.91
C PRO A 253 -10.97 -16.91 -21.05
N GLY A 254 -11.82 -17.11 -20.06
CA GLY A 254 -11.71 -18.20 -19.09
C GLY A 254 -10.77 -17.94 -17.93
N THR A 255 -10.05 -16.82 -17.92
CA THR A 255 -9.20 -16.42 -16.77
C THR A 255 -9.99 -15.59 -15.76
N ARG A 256 -9.45 -15.50 -14.55
CA ARG A 256 -9.97 -14.62 -13.50
C ARG A 256 -9.13 -13.36 -13.41
N VAL A 257 -9.78 -12.20 -13.44
CA VAL A 257 -9.12 -10.89 -13.50
C VAL A 257 -9.50 -10.02 -12.31
N GLN A 258 -8.54 -9.24 -11.82
CA GLN A 258 -8.76 -8.24 -10.76
C GLN A 258 -9.25 -6.93 -11.40
N THR A 259 -10.55 -6.67 -11.33
CA THR A 259 -11.17 -5.54 -12.04
C THR A 259 -10.62 -4.16 -11.64
N CYS A 260 -10.12 -3.99 -10.40
CA CYS A 260 -9.59 -2.70 -9.94
C CYS A 260 -8.22 -2.34 -10.55
N VAL A 261 -7.53 -3.30 -11.14
CA VAL A 261 -6.19 -3.12 -11.74
C VAL A 261 -6.10 -3.69 -13.15
N SER A 262 -7.22 -3.97 -13.78
CA SER A 262 -7.30 -4.41 -15.16
C SER A 262 -8.17 -3.46 -15.96
N ALA A 263 -7.83 -3.23 -17.24
CA ALA A 263 -8.58 -2.44 -18.21
C ALA A 263 -8.89 -3.25 -19.47
N ALA A 264 -9.88 -2.80 -20.23
CA ALA A 264 -10.20 -3.39 -21.52
C ALA A 264 -9.01 -3.27 -22.49
N ALA A 265 -8.67 -4.36 -23.17
CA ALA A 265 -7.68 -4.41 -24.26
C ALA A 265 -8.33 -4.67 -25.61
N GLY A 266 -9.59 -4.37 -25.73
CA GLY A 266 -10.57 -4.61 -26.78
C GLY A 266 -11.92 -4.79 -26.13
N ASP A 267 -12.94 -5.18 -26.89
CA ASP A 267 -14.24 -5.53 -26.34
C ASP A 267 -14.11 -6.75 -25.43
N CYS A 268 -14.81 -6.73 -24.28
CA CYS A 268 -14.72 -7.83 -23.32
C CYS A 268 -16.04 -8.03 -22.54
N VAL A 269 -16.23 -9.25 -22.03
CA VAL A 269 -17.40 -9.67 -21.26
C VAL A 269 -16.95 -10.20 -19.90
N LEU A 270 -17.56 -9.70 -18.84
CA LEU A 270 -17.28 -10.07 -17.45
C LEU A 270 -18.51 -10.71 -16.79
N ASP A 271 -18.29 -11.76 -16.00
CA ASP A 271 -19.33 -12.45 -15.23
C ASP A 271 -19.68 -11.67 -13.95
N VAL A 272 -20.37 -10.54 -14.12
CA VAL A 272 -20.83 -9.62 -13.04
C VAL A 272 -22.20 -9.04 -13.37
#